data_395cefaef6e407724976bf8414a131a7
#
_entry.id   395cefaef6e407724976bf8414a131a7
#
_cell.length_a   1.000
_cell.length_b   1.000
_cell.length_c   1.000
_cell.angle_alpha   90.00
_cell.angle_beta   90.00
_cell.angle_gamma   90.00
#
_symmetry.space_group_name_H-M   'P 1'
#
loop_
_entity.id
_entity.type
_entity.pdbx_description
1 polymer ?
#
loop_
_entity_poly.entity_id
_entity_poly.type
_entity_poly.pdbx_seq_one_letter_code
_entity_poly.pdbx_strand_id
1 'polypeptide(L)'
;MKKNSIQFTPFEVANDGLTIVVNRHNTWVDDMSVDELRLLWSEDGREKRWSQIHSTWPREQVKFYAPGVDSGTYDYFQNVILQNHRIVKKVSLSEDDQVIMQGVMNDKHAIAFVGYAYYMANRDKVKAIKVNGVFPTKETIQSGKYKPLSRPLLAYVNNASIRNKMNVANYVEFMIQHVGNLAEEVGYVKLRKEKYNEQLRMLTEIKR
;
A
#
# COMPACT_ATOMS: atom_id res chain seq x y z
N MET A 1 -1.30 10.66 -22.25
CA MET A 1 -0.27 9.88 -22.99
C MET A 1 -0.62 9.62 -24.48
N LYS A 2 -1.88 9.60 -24.88
CA LYS A 2 -2.25 9.47 -26.32
C LYS A 2 -1.97 10.72 -27.19
N LYS A 3 -1.74 11.88 -26.61
CA LYS A 3 -1.55 13.15 -27.35
C LYS A 3 -0.28 13.23 -28.20
N ASN A 4 0.75 12.41 -27.91
CA ASN A 4 2.07 12.55 -28.56
C ASN A 4 2.54 11.27 -29.28
N SER A 5 1.66 10.31 -29.59
CA SER A 5 1.97 9.04 -30.27
C SER A 5 3.11 8.20 -29.60
N ILE A 6 3.44 8.48 -28.32
CA ILE A 6 4.47 7.76 -27.59
C ILE A 6 3.85 6.51 -26.96
N GLN A 7 4.41 5.35 -27.28
CA GLN A 7 4.02 4.07 -26.71
C GLN A 7 4.93 3.70 -25.55
N PHE A 8 4.30 3.38 -24.40
CA PHE A 8 4.98 2.90 -23.22
C PHE A 8 4.50 1.50 -22.88
N THR A 9 5.41 0.66 -22.41
CA THR A 9 5.08 -0.64 -21.82
C THR A 9 5.26 -0.56 -20.30
N PRO A 10 4.22 -0.93 -19.52
CA PRO A 10 4.35 -1.10 -18.08
C PRO A 10 4.99 -2.45 -17.78
N PHE A 11 6.09 -2.45 -17.03
CA PHE A 11 6.69 -3.64 -16.44
C PHE A 11 6.36 -3.66 -14.96
N GLU A 12 5.75 -4.75 -14.50
CA GLU A 12 5.50 -4.94 -13.06
C GLU A 12 6.80 -5.31 -12.38
N VAL A 13 7.18 -4.56 -11.35
CA VAL A 13 8.45 -4.79 -10.63
C VAL A 13 8.25 -5.50 -9.30
N ALA A 14 7.16 -5.19 -8.60
CA ALA A 14 6.79 -5.80 -7.31
C ALA A 14 5.30 -5.53 -7.01
N ASN A 15 4.83 -6.04 -5.86
CA ASN A 15 3.57 -5.62 -5.27
C ASN A 15 3.82 -4.82 -4.00
N ASP A 16 3.05 -3.75 -3.83
CA ASP A 16 2.97 -2.99 -2.60
C ASP A 16 1.67 -3.35 -1.86
N GLY A 17 1.72 -3.35 -0.54
CA GLY A 17 0.57 -3.55 0.33
C GLY A 17 0.46 -2.42 1.34
N LEU A 18 -0.74 -1.88 1.50
CA LEU A 18 -1.06 -0.94 2.57
C LEU A 18 -1.68 -1.71 3.73
N THR A 19 -1.15 -1.56 4.92
CA THR A 19 -1.61 -2.27 6.11
C THR A 19 -2.27 -1.33 7.10
N ILE A 20 -3.47 -1.67 7.55
CA ILE A 20 -4.14 -0.97 8.64
C ILE A 20 -3.65 -1.58 9.95
N VAL A 21 -3.13 -0.73 10.82
CA VAL A 21 -2.58 -1.14 12.11
C VAL A 21 -3.25 -0.43 13.27
N VAL A 22 -3.43 -1.15 14.37
CA VAL A 22 -3.91 -0.64 15.65
C VAL A 22 -2.92 -1.01 16.75
N ASN A 23 -3.09 -0.43 17.93
CA ASN A 23 -2.29 -0.78 19.10
C ASN A 23 -2.43 -2.29 19.40
N ARG A 24 -1.34 -2.94 19.83
CA ARG A 24 -1.37 -4.38 20.17
C ARG A 24 -2.37 -4.76 21.26
N HIS A 25 -2.72 -3.82 22.14
CA HIS A 25 -3.72 -4.00 23.22
C HIS A 25 -5.14 -3.61 22.80
N ASN A 26 -5.35 -3.26 21.53
CA ASN A 26 -6.68 -3.09 20.96
C ASN A 26 -7.31 -4.48 20.76
N THR A 27 -8.29 -4.81 21.57
CA THR A 27 -8.95 -6.14 21.60
C THR A 27 -10.30 -6.16 20.87
N TRP A 28 -10.75 -5.03 20.33
CA TRP A 28 -12.09 -4.92 19.72
C TRP A 28 -12.09 -4.83 18.20
N VAL A 29 -10.97 -4.50 17.56
CA VAL A 29 -10.88 -4.42 16.10
C VAL A 29 -10.02 -5.57 15.56
N ASP A 30 -10.62 -6.52 14.86
CA ASP A 30 -9.92 -7.60 14.15
C ASP A 30 -10.10 -7.51 12.63
N ASP A 31 -11.19 -6.92 12.18
CA ASP A 31 -11.54 -6.75 10.78
C ASP A 31 -12.34 -5.46 10.60
N MET A 32 -12.15 -4.80 9.47
CA MET A 32 -12.98 -3.69 9.01
C MET A 32 -13.23 -3.81 7.51
N SER A 33 -14.44 -3.52 7.09
CA SER A 33 -14.73 -3.35 5.68
C SER A 33 -14.13 -2.04 5.14
N VAL A 34 -13.98 -1.96 3.83
CA VAL A 34 -13.56 -0.71 3.15
C VAL A 34 -14.52 0.45 3.47
N ASP A 35 -15.82 0.16 3.56
CA ASP A 35 -16.82 1.19 3.87
C ASP A 35 -16.73 1.68 5.32
N GLU A 36 -16.45 0.79 6.27
CA GLU A 36 -16.20 1.17 7.67
C GLU A 36 -14.90 1.97 7.80
N LEU A 37 -13.84 1.60 7.08
CA LEU A 37 -12.62 2.40 7.01
C LEU A 37 -12.91 3.79 6.43
N ARG A 38 -13.68 3.89 5.34
CA ARG A 38 -14.08 5.17 4.76
C ARG A 38 -14.90 6.00 5.74
N LEU A 39 -15.89 5.41 6.40
CA LEU A 39 -16.71 6.09 7.40
C LEU A 39 -15.85 6.63 8.56
N LEU A 40 -14.92 5.83 9.05
CA LEU A 40 -14.06 6.21 10.16
C LEU A 40 -13.07 7.32 9.78
N TRP A 41 -12.42 7.22 8.63
CA TRP A 41 -11.35 8.13 8.21
C TRP A 41 -11.82 9.38 7.45
N SER A 42 -13.10 9.44 7.01
CA SER A 42 -13.64 10.60 6.29
C SER A 42 -14.04 11.72 7.25
N GLU A 43 -13.71 12.97 6.87
CA GLU A 43 -14.13 14.17 7.58
C GLU A 43 -15.64 14.40 7.40
N ASP A 44 -16.38 14.53 8.50
CA ASP A 44 -17.82 14.83 8.52
C ASP A 44 -18.18 15.91 9.57
N GLY A 45 -17.18 16.61 10.08
CA GLY A 45 -17.35 17.65 11.10
C GLY A 45 -17.49 17.13 12.53
N ARG A 46 -17.46 15.81 12.76
CA ARG A 46 -17.64 15.18 14.06
C ARG A 46 -16.35 14.57 14.59
N GLU A 47 -16.25 14.45 15.90
CA GLU A 47 -15.22 13.62 16.51
C GLU A 47 -15.50 12.15 16.22
N LYS A 48 -14.48 11.43 15.77
CA LYS A 48 -14.59 10.00 15.48
C LYS A 48 -14.38 9.18 16.75
N ARG A 49 -15.31 8.27 16.99
CA ARG A 49 -15.30 7.32 18.12
C ARG A 49 -15.45 5.90 17.59
N TRP A 50 -14.81 4.94 18.24
CA TRP A 50 -14.91 3.54 17.87
C TRP A 50 -16.35 3.02 17.84
N SER A 51 -17.17 3.43 18.82
CA SER A 51 -18.58 3.04 18.90
C SER A 51 -19.47 3.55 17.76
N GLN A 52 -18.98 4.46 16.91
CA GLN A 52 -19.70 4.88 15.70
C GLN A 52 -19.62 3.84 14.57
N ILE A 53 -18.64 2.93 14.64
CA ILE A 53 -18.49 1.82 13.68
C ILE A 53 -19.32 0.63 14.19
N HIS A 54 -19.06 0.20 15.43
CA HIS A 54 -19.84 -0.85 16.09
C HIS A 54 -20.21 -0.38 17.49
N SER A 55 -21.50 -0.44 17.85
CA SER A 55 -22.03 0.04 19.12
C SER A 55 -21.44 -0.65 20.35
N THR A 56 -20.89 -1.86 20.16
CA THR A 56 -20.21 -2.65 21.21
C THR A 56 -18.75 -2.22 21.43
N TRP A 57 -18.17 -1.42 20.52
CA TRP A 57 -16.81 -0.93 20.65
C TRP A 57 -16.72 0.25 21.63
N PRO A 58 -15.51 0.58 22.10
CA PRO A 58 -15.33 1.67 23.06
C PRO A 58 -15.90 3.02 22.58
N ARG A 59 -16.38 3.83 23.53
CA ARG A 59 -16.87 5.18 23.24
C ARG A 59 -15.77 6.23 23.14
N GLU A 60 -14.53 5.83 23.38
CA GLU A 60 -13.35 6.66 23.32
C GLU A 60 -13.08 7.16 21.91
N GLN A 61 -12.43 8.32 21.86
CA GLN A 61 -12.07 8.99 20.62
C GLN A 61 -10.97 8.20 19.91
N VAL A 62 -11.10 8.06 18.59
CA VAL A 62 -10.05 7.45 17.76
C VAL A 62 -8.90 8.42 17.58
N LYS A 63 -7.67 7.93 17.71
CA LYS A 63 -6.43 8.67 17.41
C LYS A 63 -5.86 8.21 16.08
N PHE A 64 -5.76 9.12 15.14
CA PHE A 64 -5.37 8.84 13.77
C PHE A 64 -3.92 9.21 13.52
N TYR A 65 -3.17 8.29 12.93
CA TYR A 65 -1.80 8.50 12.47
C TYR A 65 -1.70 8.06 11.02
N ALA A 66 -1.00 8.83 10.19
CA ALA A 66 -0.85 8.52 8.77
C ALA A 66 0.47 9.07 8.21
N PRO A 67 0.96 8.51 7.10
CA PRO A 67 2.05 9.10 6.34
C PRO A 67 1.72 10.51 5.89
N GLY A 68 2.75 11.32 5.65
CA GLY A 68 2.58 12.68 5.16
C GLY A 68 1.99 12.74 3.75
N VAL A 69 1.54 13.91 3.36
CA VAL A 69 0.82 14.13 2.09
C VAL A 69 1.65 13.88 0.85
N ASP A 70 2.99 13.90 0.97
CA ASP A 70 3.91 13.58 -0.14
C ASP A 70 4.17 12.07 -0.29
N SER A 71 3.61 11.26 0.61
CA SER A 71 3.74 9.81 0.60
C SER A 71 2.83 9.14 -0.43
N GLY A 72 3.40 8.27 -1.28
CA GLY A 72 2.62 7.42 -2.17
C GLY A 72 1.64 6.47 -1.45
N THR A 73 1.87 6.17 -0.17
CA THR A 73 0.95 5.39 0.68
C THR A 73 -0.26 6.23 1.07
N TYR A 74 -0.05 7.52 1.38
CA TYR A 74 -1.14 8.47 1.64
C TYR A 74 -2.02 8.63 0.41
N ASP A 75 -1.43 8.92 -0.76
CA ASP A 75 -2.17 9.05 -2.01
C ASP A 75 -2.99 7.80 -2.35
N TYR A 76 -2.39 6.62 -2.11
CA TYR A 76 -3.07 5.37 -2.38
C TYR A 76 -4.28 5.18 -1.45
N PHE A 77 -4.13 5.43 -0.15
CA PHE A 77 -5.25 5.38 0.80
C PHE A 77 -6.34 6.40 0.44
N GLN A 78 -5.96 7.62 0.10
CA GLN A 78 -6.87 8.67 -0.35
C GLN A 78 -7.72 8.22 -1.55
N ASN A 79 -7.08 7.57 -2.53
CA ASN A 79 -7.76 7.14 -3.76
C ASN A 79 -8.66 5.91 -3.55
N VAL A 80 -8.19 4.88 -2.83
CA VAL A 80 -8.91 3.59 -2.78
C VAL A 80 -9.88 3.49 -1.60
N ILE A 81 -9.61 4.15 -0.48
CA ILE A 81 -10.46 4.14 0.70
C ILE A 81 -11.34 5.38 0.74
N LEU A 82 -10.74 6.57 0.71
CA LEU A 82 -11.49 7.82 0.89
C LEU A 82 -12.27 8.25 -0.35
N GLN A 83 -11.85 7.86 -1.57
CA GLN A 83 -12.57 8.12 -2.83
C GLN A 83 -13.03 9.58 -2.95
N ASN A 84 -12.08 10.53 -2.81
CA ASN A 84 -12.30 11.98 -2.84
C ASN A 84 -12.93 12.61 -1.56
N HIS A 85 -13.28 11.82 -0.54
CA HIS A 85 -13.60 12.39 0.76
C HIS A 85 -12.33 12.96 1.41
N ARG A 86 -12.48 14.04 2.15
CA ARG A 86 -11.36 14.58 2.94
C ARG A 86 -11.06 13.66 4.12
N ILE A 87 -9.77 13.49 4.43
CA ILE A 87 -9.36 12.81 5.65
C ILE A 87 -9.75 13.60 6.89
N VAL A 88 -9.98 12.93 8.01
CA VAL A 88 -10.31 13.56 9.31
C VAL A 88 -9.33 14.67 9.66
N LYS A 89 -9.82 15.79 10.22
CA LYS A 89 -8.97 16.96 10.55
C LYS A 89 -7.93 16.67 11.64
N LYS A 90 -8.29 15.84 12.62
CA LYS A 90 -7.41 15.49 13.75
C LYS A 90 -6.57 14.24 13.43
N VAL A 91 -5.88 14.21 12.30
CA VAL A 91 -4.92 13.18 11.96
C VAL A 91 -3.51 13.71 12.20
N SER A 92 -2.66 12.91 12.85
CA SER A 92 -1.22 13.18 13.00
C SER A 92 -0.51 12.64 11.77
N LEU A 93 -0.04 13.54 10.91
CA LEU A 93 0.72 13.21 9.72
C LEU A 93 2.22 13.25 10.01
N SER A 94 2.98 12.32 9.48
CA SER A 94 4.44 12.31 9.57
C SER A 94 5.07 11.70 8.32
N GLU A 95 6.17 12.29 7.86
CA GLU A 95 7.03 11.70 6.82
C GLU A 95 7.94 10.59 7.40
N ASP A 96 8.05 10.52 8.73
CA ASP A 96 8.76 9.46 9.43
C ASP A 96 7.78 8.40 9.94
N ASP A 97 7.79 7.24 9.32
CA ASP A 97 6.96 6.11 9.72
C ASP A 97 7.23 5.63 11.18
N GLN A 98 8.41 5.91 11.75
CA GLN A 98 8.69 5.58 13.16
C GLN A 98 7.81 6.40 14.10
N VAL A 99 7.55 7.67 13.77
CA VAL A 99 6.65 8.54 14.55
C VAL A 99 5.22 7.99 14.51
N ILE A 100 4.77 7.53 13.34
CA ILE A 100 3.46 6.91 13.18
C ILE A 100 3.35 5.66 14.07
N MET A 101 4.35 4.78 14.00
CA MET A 101 4.35 3.55 14.78
C MET A 101 4.41 3.81 16.29
N GLN A 102 5.20 4.79 16.73
CA GLN A 102 5.22 5.21 18.15
C GLN A 102 3.86 5.73 18.60
N GLY A 103 3.18 6.52 17.77
CA GLY A 103 1.83 6.97 18.07
C GLY A 103 0.86 5.81 18.29
N VAL A 104 0.89 4.81 17.41
CA VAL A 104 0.05 3.60 17.54
C VAL A 104 0.43 2.76 18.76
N MET A 105 1.73 2.60 19.05
CA MET A 105 2.19 1.81 20.22
C MET A 105 1.78 2.44 21.55
N ASN A 106 1.73 3.76 21.63
CA ASN A 106 1.52 4.48 22.88
C ASN A 106 0.06 4.76 23.21
N ASP A 107 -0.88 4.59 22.27
CA ASP A 107 -2.30 4.84 22.51
C ASP A 107 -3.14 3.63 22.06
N LYS A 108 -3.87 3.04 23.02
CA LYS A 108 -4.74 1.89 22.79
C LYS A 108 -5.86 2.19 21.77
N HIS A 109 -6.25 3.45 21.65
CA HIS A 109 -7.31 3.92 20.75
C HIS A 109 -6.76 4.44 19.41
N ALA A 110 -5.48 4.23 19.14
CA ALA A 110 -4.85 4.62 17.89
C ALA A 110 -5.13 3.64 16.76
N ILE A 111 -5.23 4.21 15.55
CA ILE A 111 -5.24 3.53 14.28
C ILE A 111 -4.34 4.26 13.29
N ALA A 112 -3.65 3.50 12.45
CA ALA A 112 -2.85 4.05 11.37
C ALA A 112 -2.95 3.19 10.12
N PHE A 113 -2.50 3.75 8.99
CA PHE A 113 -2.15 2.98 7.81
C PHE A 113 -0.69 3.21 7.44
N VAL A 114 0.00 2.12 7.09
CA VAL A 114 1.43 2.12 6.75
C VAL A 114 1.72 1.14 5.61
N GLY A 115 2.87 1.24 4.98
CA GLY A 115 3.34 0.23 4.03
C GLY A 115 3.52 -1.14 4.71
N TYR A 116 3.23 -2.22 3.97
CA TYR A 116 3.36 -3.60 4.48
C TYR A 116 4.76 -3.91 5.00
N ALA A 117 5.80 -3.42 4.32
CA ALA A 117 7.19 -3.53 4.78
C ALA A 117 7.38 -3.02 6.20
N TYR A 118 6.82 -1.85 6.45
CA TYR A 118 6.97 -1.17 7.73
C TYR A 118 6.22 -1.89 8.85
N TYR A 119 5.01 -2.37 8.54
CA TYR A 119 4.28 -3.26 9.44
C TYR A 119 5.10 -4.51 9.78
N MET A 120 5.68 -5.19 8.78
CA MET A 120 6.46 -6.41 9.00
C MET A 120 7.68 -6.20 9.91
N ALA A 121 8.35 -5.06 9.78
CA ALA A 121 9.47 -4.69 10.66
C ALA A 121 9.06 -4.42 12.12
N ASN A 122 7.77 -4.16 12.37
CA ASN A 122 7.23 -3.81 13.69
C ASN A 122 6.06 -4.70 14.14
N ARG A 123 5.86 -5.86 13.52
CA ARG A 123 4.70 -6.74 13.73
C ARG A 123 4.50 -7.21 15.18
N ASP A 124 5.56 -7.23 15.96
CA ASP A 124 5.53 -7.62 17.39
C ASP A 124 5.09 -6.47 18.31
N LYS A 125 5.04 -5.24 17.77
CA LYS A 125 4.74 -4.02 18.54
C LYS A 125 3.33 -3.51 18.28
N VAL A 126 2.79 -3.77 17.11
CA VAL A 126 1.45 -3.35 16.69
C VAL A 126 0.66 -4.54 16.16
N LYS A 127 -0.65 -4.36 16.03
CA LYS A 127 -1.58 -5.36 15.50
C LYS A 127 -2.07 -4.90 14.14
N ALA A 128 -1.84 -5.69 13.08
CA ALA A 128 -2.56 -5.51 11.82
C ALA A 128 -3.97 -6.07 11.93
N ILE A 129 -4.91 -5.46 11.22
CA ILE A 129 -6.28 -5.96 11.12
C ILE A 129 -6.55 -6.49 9.70
N LYS A 130 -7.56 -7.33 9.57
CA LYS A 130 -8.10 -7.73 8.28
C LYS A 130 -8.83 -6.55 7.63
N VAL A 131 -8.89 -6.59 6.31
CA VAL A 131 -9.77 -5.70 5.54
C VAL A 131 -10.63 -6.54 4.62
N ASN A 132 -11.96 -6.42 4.72
CA ASN A 132 -12.93 -7.28 4.05
C ASN A 132 -12.66 -8.79 4.29
N GLY A 133 -12.32 -9.18 5.52
CA GLY A 133 -12.02 -10.55 5.91
C GLY A 133 -10.64 -11.06 5.50
N VAL A 134 -9.82 -10.26 4.79
CA VAL A 134 -8.51 -10.67 4.29
C VAL A 134 -7.39 -10.04 5.13
N PHE A 135 -6.51 -10.87 5.68
CA PHE A 135 -5.33 -10.42 6.42
C PHE A 135 -4.18 -10.08 5.45
N PRO A 136 -3.41 -9.00 5.69
CA PRO A 136 -2.23 -8.67 4.88
C PRO A 136 -1.09 -9.67 5.12
N THR A 137 -0.84 -10.52 4.12
CA THR A 137 0.31 -11.43 4.07
C THR A 137 1.01 -11.29 2.73
N LYS A 138 2.24 -11.82 2.61
CA LYS A 138 2.93 -11.87 1.32
C LYS A 138 2.06 -12.55 0.25
N GLU A 139 1.41 -13.65 0.60
CA GLU A 139 0.57 -14.44 -0.30
C GLU A 139 -0.70 -13.70 -0.73
N THR A 140 -1.38 -13.01 0.20
CA THR A 140 -2.61 -12.28 -0.11
C THR A 140 -2.34 -11.02 -0.91
N ILE A 141 -1.20 -10.35 -0.69
CA ILE A 141 -0.73 -9.21 -1.47
C ILE A 141 -0.29 -9.67 -2.86
N GLN A 142 0.58 -10.70 -2.96
CA GLN A 142 1.08 -11.22 -4.23
C GLN A 142 -0.03 -11.76 -5.13
N SER A 143 -1.03 -12.43 -4.56
CA SER A 143 -2.17 -12.98 -5.30
C SER A 143 -3.23 -11.94 -5.64
N GLY A 144 -3.12 -10.71 -5.13
CA GLY A 144 -4.13 -9.67 -5.27
C GLY A 144 -5.43 -9.97 -4.51
N LYS A 145 -5.44 -10.88 -3.54
CA LYS A 145 -6.60 -11.14 -2.68
C LYS A 145 -6.83 -10.00 -1.68
N TYR A 146 -5.75 -9.33 -1.24
CA TYR A 146 -5.83 -8.20 -0.31
C TYR A 146 -6.23 -6.91 -1.02
N LYS A 147 -7.44 -6.90 -1.60
CA LYS A 147 -8.01 -5.74 -2.30
C LYS A 147 -8.91 -4.91 -1.38
N PRO A 148 -8.94 -3.59 -1.57
CA PRO A 148 -8.20 -2.79 -2.58
C PRO A 148 -6.82 -2.33 -2.10
N LEU A 149 -6.28 -2.87 -1.00
CA LEU A 149 -5.08 -2.40 -0.32
C LEU A 149 -3.78 -3.05 -0.82
N SER A 150 -3.81 -3.72 -1.96
CA SER A 150 -2.61 -4.19 -2.67
C SER A 150 -2.59 -3.67 -4.11
N ARG A 151 -1.42 -3.23 -4.57
CA ARG A 151 -1.22 -2.68 -5.92
C ARG A 151 0.08 -3.17 -6.54
N PRO A 152 0.15 -3.35 -7.87
CA PRO A 152 1.41 -3.56 -8.55
C PRO A 152 2.22 -2.25 -8.59
N LEU A 153 3.53 -2.36 -8.42
CA LEU A 153 4.48 -1.30 -8.74
C LEU A 153 4.93 -1.47 -10.18
N LEU A 154 4.88 -0.40 -10.95
CA LEU A 154 5.07 -0.40 -12.39
C LEU A 154 6.24 0.50 -12.79
N ALA A 155 7.13 -0.02 -13.63
CA ALA A 155 8.10 0.76 -14.36
C ALA A 155 7.60 0.95 -15.80
N TYR A 156 7.34 2.20 -16.20
CA TYR A 156 6.91 2.54 -17.56
C TYR A 156 8.12 2.83 -18.44
N VAL A 157 8.31 2.07 -19.50
CA VAL A 157 9.44 2.24 -20.42
C VAL A 157 8.93 2.59 -21.82
N ASN A 158 9.56 3.58 -22.44
CA ASN A 158 9.26 4.00 -23.81
C ASN A 158 9.71 2.92 -24.80
N ASN A 159 8.78 2.39 -25.61
CA ASN A 159 9.05 1.30 -26.55
C ASN A 159 10.07 1.69 -27.63
N ALA A 160 10.06 2.93 -28.12
CA ALA A 160 11.06 3.41 -29.05
C ALA A 160 12.48 3.44 -28.44
N SER A 161 12.57 3.73 -27.14
CA SER A 161 13.86 3.67 -26.42
C SER A 161 14.37 2.23 -26.29
N ILE A 162 13.48 1.26 -26.05
CA ILE A 162 13.84 -0.16 -26.01
C ILE A 162 14.39 -0.63 -27.36
N ARG A 163 13.74 -0.25 -28.48
CA ARG A 163 14.15 -0.63 -29.82
C ARG A 163 15.45 0.02 -30.28
N ASN A 164 15.61 1.31 -29.98
CA ASN A 164 16.66 2.12 -30.60
C ASN A 164 17.89 2.33 -29.70
N LYS A 165 17.83 1.94 -28.41
CA LYS A 165 18.92 2.15 -27.45
C LYS A 165 19.22 0.85 -26.71
N MET A 166 20.28 0.16 -27.11
CA MET A 166 20.70 -1.11 -26.52
C MET A 166 20.88 -1.04 -25.00
N ASN A 167 21.44 0.05 -24.48
CA ASN A 167 21.63 0.26 -23.05
C ASN A 167 20.29 0.30 -22.27
N VAL A 168 19.24 0.88 -22.87
CA VAL A 168 17.88 0.87 -22.25
C VAL A 168 17.32 -0.55 -22.24
N ALA A 169 17.41 -1.27 -23.35
CA ALA A 169 16.93 -2.64 -23.43
C ALA A 169 17.65 -3.55 -22.43
N ASN A 170 18.98 -3.45 -22.33
CA ASN A 170 19.80 -4.22 -21.39
C ASN A 170 19.48 -3.87 -19.93
N TYR A 171 19.27 -2.59 -19.63
CA TYR A 171 18.87 -2.16 -18.28
C TYR A 171 17.50 -2.73 -17.88
N VAL A 172 16.51 -2.67 -18.78
CA VAL A 172 15.17 -3.23 -18.49
C VAL A 172 15.25 -4.76 -18.28
N GLU A 173 16.05 -5.46 -19.07
CA GLU A 173 16.27 -6.90 -18.91
C GLU A 173 16.92 -7.21 -17.55
N PHE A 174 17.98 -6.50 -17.20
CA PHE A 174 18.66 -6.60 -15.91
C PHE A 174 17.69 -6.30 -14.75
N MET A 175 16.91 -5.23 -14.86
CA MET A 175 15.90 -4.87 -13.87
C MET A 175 14.91 -6.02 -13.64
N ILE A 176 14.32 -6.59 -14.70
CA ILE A 176 13.33 -7.67 -14.57
C ILE A 176 13.95 -8.91 -13.92
N GLN A 177 15.20 -9.22 -14.24
CA GLN A 177 15.91 -10.38 -13.69
C GLN A 177 16.24 -10.27 -12.20
N HIS A 178 16.47 -9.05 -11.69
CA HIS A 178 17.00 -8.84 -10.35
C HIS A 178 16.01 -8.16 -9.38
N VAL A 179 15.02 -7.44 -9.91
CA VAL A 179 14.12 -6.61 -9.09
C VAL A 179 13.34 -7.40 -8.04
N GLY A 180 13.04 -8.69 -8.27
CA GLY A 180 12.34 -9.52 -7.31
C GLY A 180 13.07 -9.65 -5.96
N ASN A 181 14.37 -9.86 -5.98
CA ASN A 181 15.18 -9.93 -4.76
C ASN A 181 15.35 -8.55 -4.12
N LEU A 182 15.68 -7.53 -4.92
CA LEU A 182 15.80 -6.16 -4.44
C LEU A 182 14.49 -5.63 -3.82
N ALA A 183 13.34 -5.98 -4.40
CA ALA A 183 12.04 -5.62 -3.87
C ALA A 183 11.81 -6.21 -2.45
N GLU A 184 12.20 -7.47 -2.22
CA GLU A 184 12.09 -8.08 -0.89
C GLU A 184 13.03 -7.43 0.13
N GLU A 185 14.25 -7.05 -0.27
CA GLU A 185 15.21 -6.36 0.61
C GLU A 185 14.68 -5.02 1.12
N VAL A 186 13.95 -4.28 0.28
CA VAL A 186 13.31 -3.01 0.66
C VAL A 186 11.87 -3.17 1.15
N GLY A 187 11.42 -4.43 1.33
CA GLY A 187 10.16 -4.77 2.00
C GLY A 187 8.91 -4.81 1.13
N TYR A 188 9.03 -4.68 -0.18
CA TYR A 188 7.93 -4.98 -1.09
C TYR A 188 7.73 -6.49 -1.29
N VAL A 189 6.61 -6.87 -1.86
CA VAL A 189 6.31 -8.27 -2.16
C VAL A 189 6.66 -8.57 -3.61
N LYS A 190 7.63 -9.48 -3.83
CA LYS A 190 8.02 -9.90 -5.18
C LYS A 190 6.86 -10.55 -5.93
N LEU A 191 6.90 -10.49 -7.25
CA LEU A 191 5.99 -11.22 -8.12
C LEU A 191 6.33 -12.73 -8.12
N ARG A 192 5.43 -13.53 -8.67
CA ARG A 192 5.73 -14.92 -8.99
C ARG A 192 6.75 -15.01 -10.14
N LYS A 193 7.60 -16.03 -10.14
CA LYS A 193 8.65 -16.22 -11.13
C LYS A 193 8.11 -16.23 -12.57
N GLU A 194 6.95 -16.85 -12.76
CA GLU A 194 6.27 -16.92 -14.05
C GLU A 194 5.99 -15.53 -14.62
N LYS A 195 5.60 -14.57 -13.75
CA LYS A 195 5.30 -13.19 -14.15
C LYS A 195 6.54 -12.45 -14.65
N TYR A 196 7.69 -12.62 -13.99
CA TYR A 196 8.95 -12.06 -14.50
C TYR A 196 9.33 -12.68 -15.84
N ASN A 197 9.15 -13.99 -16.03
CA ASN A 197 9.42 -14.66 -17.30
C ASN A 197 8.50 -14.15 -18.43
N GLU A 198 7.22 -13.89 -18.16
CA GLU A 198 6.30 -13.28 -19.11
C GLU A 198 6.79 -11.91 -19.56
N GLN A 199 7.28 -11.09 -18.64
CA GLN A 199 7.76 -9.74 -18.93
C GLN A 199 9.08 -9.77 -19.74
N LEU A 200 9.97 -10.75 -19.52
CA LEU A 200 11.15 -10.96 -20.36
C LEU A 200 10.77 -11.33 -21.79
N ARG A 201 9.72 -12.15 -21.99
CA ARG A 201 9.19 -12.46 -23.33
C ARG A 201 8.62 -11.20 -24.00
N MET A 202 7.81 -10.44 -23.26
CA MET A 202 7.25 -9.16 -23.75
C MET A 202 8.36 -8.18 -24.14
N LEU A 203 9.43 -8.07 -23.35
CA LEU A 203 10.60 -7.25 -23.70
C LEU A 203 11.24 -7.71 -25.01
N THR A 204 11.38 -9.03 -25.20
CA THR A 204 11.94 -9.61 -26.44
C THR A 204 11.08 -9.27 -27.67
N GLU A 205 9.77 -9.29 -27.54
CA GLU A 205 8.84 -8.89 -28.60
C GLU A 205 8.95 -7.41 -28.95
N ILE A 206 9.15 -6.53 -27.97
CA ILE A 206 9.32 -5.08 -28.21
C ILE A 206 10.67 -4.78 -28.89
N LYS A 207 11.72 -5.56 -28.63
CA LYS A 207 13.04 -5.41 -29.26
C LYS A 207 13.03 -5.70 -30.77
N ARG A 208 12.05 -6.46 -31.26
CA ARG A 208 11.86 -6.78 -32.71
C ARG A 208 11.18 -5.61 -33.43
#